data_7d0f4c4650a7c3de44fd2d9da5df059a
#
_entry.id   7d0f4c4650a7c3de44fd2d9da5df059a
#
_cell.length_a   1.000
_cell.length_b   1.000
_cell.length_c   1.000
_cell.angle_alpha   90.00
_cell.angle_beta   90.00
_cell.angle_gamma   90.00
#
_symmetry.space_group_name_H-M   'P 1'
#
loop_
_entity.id
_entity.type
_entity.pdbx_description
1 polymer ?
#
loop_
_entity_poly.entity_id
_entity_poly.type
_entity_poly.pdbx_seq_one_letter_code
_entity_poly.pdbx_strand_id
1 'polypeptide(L)'
;MTDNEKVEEILLVLEERLEKTFSVLKENYASVRAGRANPHILDKVLVDYYGTMSPLNQVGNISVSDAKCLVISPWDVSLLKGIEKAIIASNIGINPTNDGKVIRLVFPDLTEERRRELAKQIKAMSEESKVAARNVRRDAMEALKKLKNNKEISEDECAGVEKDVEKTVSKCIEQIEKCTEDKEKEILSV
;
A
#
# COMPACT_ATOMS: atom_id res chain seq x y z
N MET A 1 -2.35 14.45 -37.66
CA MET A 1 -1.28 14.23 -36.65
C MET A 1 -1.62 14.84 -35.28
N THR A 2 -2.21 16.04 -35.18
CA THR A 2 -2.51 16.70 -33.91
C THR A 2 -3.67 16.09 -33.10
N ASP A 3 -4.62 15.41 -33.75
CA ASP A 3 -5.83 14.91 -33.07
C ASP A 3 -5.56 13.62 -32.29
N ASN A 4 -4.63 12.81 -32.76
CA ASN A 4 -4.24 11.56 -32.10
C ASN A 4 -3.37 11.81 -30.84
N GLU A 5 -2.52 12.83 -30.85
CA GLU A 5 -1.66 13.18 -29.72
C GLU A 5 -2.45 13.61 -28.46
N LYS A 6 -3.54 14.39 -28.65
CA LYS A 6 -4.37 14.82 -27.51
C LYS A 6 -5.16 13.66 -26.89
N VAL A 7 -5.61 12.72 -27.73
CA VAL A 7 -6.28 11.51 -27.23
C VAL A 7 -5.32 10.62 -26.47
N GLU A 8 -4.11 10.44 -27.00
CA GLU A 8 -3.06 9.67 -26.34
C GLU A 8 -2.69 10.31 -24.98
N GLU A 9 -2.60 11.63 -24.91
CA GLU A 9 -2.36 12.36 -23.65
C GLU A 9 -3.45 12.09 -22.61
N ILE A 10 -4.74 12.13 -23.03
CA ILE A 10 -5.85 11.82 -22.11
C ILE A 10 -5.77 10.38 -21.59
N LEU A 11 -5.47 9.40 -22.45
CA LEU A 11 -5.32 8.00 -22.07
C LEU A 11 -4.11 7.79 -21.14
N LEU A 12 -3.00 8.46 -21.41
CA LEU A 12 -1.80 8.38 -20.57
C LEU A 12 -2.07 8.97 -19.18
N VAL A 13 -2.70 10.14 -19.09
CA VAL A 13 -3.10 10.75 -17.82
C VAL A 13 -4.10 9.87 -17.07
N LEU A 14 -5.03 9.23 -17.77
CA LEU A 14 -5.97 8.27 -17.18
C LEU A 14 -5.20 7.10 -16.53
N GLU A 15 -4.28 6.47 -17.27
CA GLU A 15 -3.49 5.33 -16.77
C GLU A 15 -2.64 5.72 -15.57
N GLU A 16 -1.90 6.81 -15.64
CA GLU A 16 -1.10 7.31 -14.51
C GLU A 16 -1.93 7.56 -13.24
N ARG A 17 -3.10 8.18 -13.38
CA ARG A 17 -3.97 8.46 -12.24
C ARG A 17 -4.59 7.19 -11.66
N LEU A 18 -4.93 6.20 -12.48
CA LEU A 18 -5.42 4.90 -12.02
C LEU A 18 -4.32 4.10 -11.33
N GLU A 19 -3.10 4.07 -11.88
CA GLU A 19 -1.94 3.43 -11.25
C GLU A 19 -1.62 4.08 -9.89
N LYS A 20 -1.64 5.40 -9.82
CA LYS A 20 -1.46 6.12 -8.56
C LYS A 20 -2.53 5.76 -7.53
N THR A 21 -3.79 5.68 -7.95
CA THR A 21 -4.90 5.29 -7.06
C THR A 21 -4.68 3.87 -6.52
N PHE A 22 -4.26 2.94 -7.36
CA PHE A 22 -3.97 1.57 -6.95
C PHE A 22 -2.71 1.46 -6.06
N SER A 23 -1.66 2.24 -6.34
CA SER A 23 -0.46 2.31 -5.50
C SER A 23 -0.78 2.82 -4.10
N VAL A 24 -1.55 3.90 -3.97
CA VAL A 24 -1.99 4.45 -2.68
C VAL A 24 -2.82 3.43 -1.90
N LEU A 25 -3.71 2.67 -2.58
CA LEU A 25 -4.46 1.59 -1.93
C LEU A 25 -3.52 0.50 -1.38
N LYS A 26 -2.51 0.07 -2.15
CA LYS A 26 -1.51 -0.91 -1.70
C LYS A 26 -0.72 -0.41 -0.49
N GLU A 27 -0.31 0.85 -0.49
CA GLU A 27 0.39 1.47 0.64
C GLU A 27 -0.50 1.51 1.89
N ASN A 28 -1.78 1.88 1.73
CA ASN A 28 -2.76 1.85 2.81
C ASN A 28 -2.95 0.42 3.35
N TYR A 29 -3.05 -0.58 2.48
CA TYR A 29 -3.17 -1.98 2.89
C TYR A 29 -1.90 -2.51 3.57
N ALA A 30 -0.71 -2.05 3.17
CA ALA A 30 0.54 -2.38 3.84
C ALA A 30 0.61 -1.78 5.26
N SER A 31 -0.02 -0.63 5.49
CA SER A 31 -0.10 0.00 6.80
C SER A 31 -1.06 -0.72 7.76
N VAL A 32 -2.06 -1.46 7.23
CA VAL A 32 -3.01 -2.24 8.03
C VAL A 32 -2.33 -3.48 8.60
N ARG A 33 -2.19 -3.50 9.92
CA ARG A 33 -1.53 -4.59 10.66
C ARG A 33 -2.46 -5.80 10.77
N ALA A 34 -2.20 -6.83 9.95
CA ALA A 34 -2.99 -8.06 9.92
C ALA A 34 -2.56 -9.11 10.98
N GLY A 35 -1.80 -8.72 12.01
CA GLY A 35 -1.30 -9.66 13.03
C GLY A 35 -0.11 -10.52 12.60
N ARG A 36 0.33 -10.41 11.34
CA ARG A 36 1.55 -11.09 10.87
C ARG A 36 2.79 -10.24 11.10
N ALA A 37 3.89 -10.91 11.40
CA ALA A 37 5.20 -10.31 11.53
C ALA A 37 5.67 -9.79 10.16
N ASN A 38 5.66 -8.46 9.97
CA ASN A 38 6.12 -7.81 8.75
C ASN A 38 7.40 -7.01 9.06
N PRO A 39 8.55 -7.32 8.45
CA PRO A 39 9.79 -6.60 8.65
C PRO A 39 9.71 -5.10 8.33
N HIS A 40 8.86 -4.71 7.37
CA HIS A 40 8.70 -3.30 6.97
C HIS A 40 8.15 -2.37 8.07
N ILE A 41 7.60 -2.93 9.14
CA ILE A 41 7.21 -2.14 10.32
C ILE A 41 8.42 -1.46 10.96
N LEU A 42 9.59 -2.07 10.83
CA LEU A 42 10.84 -1.61 11.42
C LEU A 42 11.62 -0.64 10.54
N ASP A 43 11.21 -0.42 9.28
CA ASP A 43 11.91 0.48 8.34
C ASP A 43 11.95 1.95 8.84
N LYS A 44 10.97 2.34 9.65
CA LYS A 44 10.88 3.69 10.23
C LYS A 44 11.61 3.83 11.58
N VAL A 45 12.14 2.73 12.13
CA VAL A 45 12.85 2.75 13.41
C VAL A 45 14.28 3.20 13.18
N LEU A 46 14.64 4.33 13.77
CA LEU A 46 16.00 4.86 13.78
C LEU A 46 16.69 4.51 15.09
N VAL A 47 17.89 4.00 14.99
CA VAL A 47 18.73 3.62 16.13
C VAL A 47 19.98 4.49 16.11
N ASP A 48 20.40 4.95 17.28
CA ASP A 48 21.69 5.63 17.42
C ASP A 48 22.83 4.61 17.26
N TYR A 49 23.53 4.74 16.16
CA TYR A 49 24.72 3.95 15.83
C TYR A 49 25.95 4.85 15.89
N TYR A 50 26.67 4.79 17.00
CA TYR A 50 27.87 5.61 17.26
C TYR A 50 27.70 7.12 17.00
N GLY A 51 26.57 7.68 17.46
CA GLY A 51 26.25 9.11 17.29
C GLY A 51 25.56 9.47 15.98
N THR A 52 25.26 8.48 15.13
CA THR A 52 24.52 8.67 13.88
C THR A 52 23.20 7.90 13.90
N MET A 53 22.08 8.59 13.64
CA MET A 53 20.76 7.94 13.55
C MET A 53 20.69 7.12 12.26
N SER A 54 20.70 5.79 12.39
CA SER A 54 20.70 4.85 11.28
C SER A 54 19.43 3.99 11.28
N PRO A 55 18.87 3.65 10.11
CA PRO A 55 17.74 2.72 10.04
C PRO A 55 18.12 1.34 10.59
N LEU A 56 17.18 0.69 11.26
CA LEU A 56 17.42 -0.59 11.94
C LEU A 56 17.91 -1.70 10.98
N ASN A 57 17.48 -1.67 9.72
CA ASN A 57 17.91 -2.62 8.68
C ASN A 57 19.40 -2.50 8.30
N GLN A 58 20.04 -1.38 8.61
CA GLN A 58 21.48 -1.17 8.40
C GLN A 58 22.33 -1.62 9.60
N VAL A 59 21.73 -1.72 10.79
CA VAL A 59 22.42 -2.00 12.06
C VAL A 59 22.32 -3.47 12.46
N GLY A 60 21.42 -4.23 11.82
CA GLY A 60 21.25 -5.65 12.08
C GLY A 60 20.42 -6.35 11.02
N ASN A 61 20.41 -7.68 11.07
CA ASN A 61 19.59 -8.51 10.23
C ASN A 61 18.21 -8.70 10.86
N ILE A 62 17.15 -8.43 10.08
CA ILE A 62 15.77 -8.64 10.48
C ILE A 62 15.25 -9.87 9.75
N SER A 63 14.85 -10.90 10.50
CA SER A 63 14.31 -12.15 9.97
C SER A 63 12.96 -12.47 10.57
N VAL A 64 12.11 -13.14 9.79
CA VAL A 64 10.83 -13.68 10.27
C VAL A 64 11.12 -15.10 10.75
N SER A 65 11.03 -15.33 12.05
CA SER A 65 11.21 -16.67 12.63
C SER A 65 9.93 -17.49 12.50
N ASP A 66 8.80 -16.86 12.78
CA ASP A 66 7.47 -17.46 12.70
C ASP A 66 6.48 -16.42 12.14
N ALA A 67 5.29 -16.86 11.77
CA ALA A 67 4.24 -15.98 11.25
C ALA A 67 3.95 -14.75 12.15
N LYS A 68 4.28 -14.85 13.45
CA LYS A 68 4.01 -13.83 14.47
C LYS A 68 5.26 -13.36 15.22
N CYS A 69 6.47 -13.77 14.80
CA CYS A 69 7.72 -13.43 15.49
C CYS A 69 8.75 -12.87 14.53
N LEU A 70 9.16 -11.61 14.77
CA LEU A 70 10.35 -11.03 14.15
C LEU A 70 11.54 -11.20 15.07
N VAL A 71 12.66 -11.58 14.50
CA VAL A 71 13.96 -11.67 15.18
C VAL A 71 14.90 -10.66 14.57
N ILE A 72 15.43 -9.80 15.41
CA ILE A 72 16.43 -8.79 15.07
C ILE A 72 17.76 -9.24 15.63
N SER A 73 18.72 -9.50 14.75
CA SER A 73 20.09 -9.87 15.09
C SER A 73 21.01 -8.70 14.76
N PRO A 74 21.39 -7.88 15.73
CA PRO A 74 22.29 -6.76 15.49
C PRO A 74 23.69 -7.26 15.14
N TRP A 75 24.44 -6.51 14.36
CA TRP A 75 25.84 -6.78 14.06
C TRP A 75 26.74 -6.62 15.30
N ASP A 76 26.34 -5.73 16.20
CA ASP A 76 27.02 -5.47 17.46
C ASP A 76 26.05 -5.66 18.63
N VAL A 77 26.39 -6.55 19.55
CA VAL A 77 25.59 -6.89 20.73
C VAL A 77 25.44 -5.69 21.68
N SER A 78 26.37 -4.73 21.65
CA SER A 78 26.29 -3.51 22.48
C SER A 78 25.07 -2.65 22.14
N LEU A 79 24.55 -2.75 20.93
CA LEU A 79 23.39 -1.99 20.42
C LEU A 79 22.03 -2.53 20.88
N LEU A 80 21.97 -3.73 21.45
CA LEU A 80 20.71 -4.36 21.87
C LEU A 80 19.83 -3.42 22.71
N LYS A 81 20.42 -2.76 23.72
CA LYS A 81 19.70 -1.82 24.58
C LYS A 81 19.24 -0.56 23.83
N GLY A 82 20.04 -0.11 22.86
CA GLY A 82 19.67 1.03 22.00
C GLY A 82 18.52 0.69 21.06
N ILE A 83 18.56 -0.47 20.45
CA ILE A 83 17.51 -0.98 19.57
C ILE A 83 16.20 -1.18 20.35
N GLU A 84 16.27 -1.79 21.54
CA GLU A 84 15.11 -1.99 22.41
C GLU A 84 14.42 -0.66 22.76
N LYS A 85 15.20 0.34 23.17
CA LYS A 85 14.67 1.69 23.45
C LYS A 85 14.07 2.36 22.21
N ALA A 86 14.73 2.23 21.06
CA ALA A 86 14.25 2.81 19.81
C ALA A 86 12.92 2.17 19.36
N ILE A 87 12.75 0.86 19.53
CA ILE A 87 11.50 0.14 19.23
C ILE A 87 10.38 0.61 20.16
N ILE A 88 10.64 0.74 21.46
CA ILE A 88 9.66 1.23 22.43
C ILE A 88 9.27 2.68 22.10
N ALA A 89 10.24 3.53 21.79
CA ALA A 89 10.02 4.94 21.43
C ALA A 89 9.25 5.11 20.12
N SER A 90 9.36 4.17 19.18
CA SER A 90 8.64 4.20 17.89
C SER A 90 7.15 3.87 17.99
N ASN A 91 6.67 3.54 19.19
CA ASN A 91 5.26 3.29 19.50
C ASN A 91 4.60 2.23 18.61
N ILE A 92 5.37 1.21 18.23
CA ILE A 92 4.90 0.08 17.41
C ILE A 92 3.83 -0.75 18.14
N GLY A 93 3.73 -0.57 19.48
CA GLY A 93 2.73 -1.28 20.30
C GLY A 93 3.09 -2.74 20.58
N ILE A 94 4.36 -3.10 20.41
CA ILE A 94 4.89 -4.44 20.69
C ILE A 94 6.09 -4.30 21.62
N ASN A 95 6.10 -5.08 22.69
CA ASN A 95 7.21 -5.09 23.63
C ASN A 95 8.34 -5.98 23.10
N PRO A 96 9.55 -5.44 22.89
CA PRO A 96 10.70 -6.24 22.53
C PRO A 96 11.13 -7.16 23.70
N THR A 97 11.49 -8.39 23.38
CA THR A 97 12.11 -9.34 24.32
C THR A 97 13.56 -9.54 23.91
N ASN A 98 14.48 -9.32 24.84
CA ASN A 98 15.92 -9.38 24.60
C ASN A 98 16.51 -10.67 25.22
N ASP A 99 17.08 -11.51 24.37
CA ASP A 99 17.75 -12.79 24.75
C ASP A 99 19.26 -12.63 25.00
N GLY A 100 19.80 -11.39 25.01
CA GLY A 100 21.22 -11.10 25.14
C GLY A 100 22.04 -11.24 23.83
N LYS A 101 21.47 -11.78 22.77
CA LYS A 101 22.07 -11.87 21.42
C LYS A 101 21.16 -11.34 20.34
N VAL A 102 19.85 -11.52 20.52
CA VAL A 102 18.83 -11.10 19.56
C VAL A 102 17.65 -10.46 20.28
N ILE A 103 16.92 -9.63 19.57
CA ILE A 103 15.66 -9.07 20.03
C ILE A 103 14.52 -9.76 19.30
N ARG A 104 13.56 -10.28 20.07
CA ARG A 104 12.35 -10.91 19.53
C ARG A 104 11.16 -9.97 19.69
N LEU A 105 10.42 -9.79 18.64
CA LEU A 105 9.15 -9.06 18.62
C LEU A 105 8.04 -10.07 18.38
N VAL A 106 7.26 -10.35 19.41
CA VAL A 106 6.12 -11.25 19.31
C VAL A 106 4.86 -10.43 19.10
N PHE A 107 4.19 -10.67 17.99
CA PHE A 107 2.93 -10.03 17.63
C PHE A 107 1.78 -10.76 18.33
N PRO A 108 0.96 -10.08 19.14
CA PRO A 108 -0.18 -10.70 19.80
C PRO A 108 -1.23 -11.12 18.77
N ASP A 109 -1.99 -12.16 19.11
CA ASP A 109 -3.12 -12.58 18.30
C ASP A 109 -4.17 -11.48 18.24
N LEU A 110 -4.69 -11.24 17.05
CA LEU A 110 -5.81 -10.35 16.87
C LEU A 110 -7.08 -11.04 17.42
N THR A 111 -7.83 -10.33 18.23
CA THR A 111 -9.18 -10.78 18.64
C THR A 111 -10.10 -10.83 17.41
N GLU A 112 -11.12 -11.69 17.43
CA GLU A 112 -12.11 -11.75 16.34
C GLU A 112 -12.77 -10.40 16.08
N GLU A 113 -13.05 -9.63 17.13
CA GLU A 113 -13.60 -8.28 16.99
C GLU A 113 -12.66 -7.37 16.21
N ARG A 114 -11.37 -7.40 16.54
CA ARG A 114 -10.37 -6.58 15.84
C ARG A 114 -10.19 -7.01 14.37
N ARG A 115 -10.26 -8.30 14.08
CA ARG A 115 -10.25 -8.80 12.69
C ARG A 115 -11.45 -8.27 11.90
N ARG A 116 -12.65 -8.28 12.50
CA ARG A 116 -13.85 -7.73 11.86
C ARG A 116 -13.78 -6.23 11.63
N GLU A 117 -13.21 -5.47 12.56
CA GLU A 117 -12.96 -4.04 12.38
C GLU A 117 -11.98 -3.77 11.24
N LEU A 118 -10.87 -4.50 11.19
CA LEU A 118 -9.88 -4.37 10.12
C LEU A 118 -10.48 -4.73 8.75
N ALA A 119 -11.30 -5.78 8.67
CA ALA A 119 -12.01 -6.13 7.44
C ALA A 119 -12.96 -5.00 6.99
N LYS A 120 -13.67 -4.35 7.91
CA LYS A 120 -14.50 -3.18 7.59
C LYS A 120 -13.67 -2.01 7.10
N GLN A 121 -12.51 -1.73 7.72
CA GLN A 121 -11.61 -0.67 7.28
C GLN A 121 -11.09 -0.93 5.86
N ILE A 122 -10.69 -2.17 5.55
CA ILE A 122 -10.23 -2.54 4.20
C ILE A 122 -11.33 -2.35 3.16
N LYS A 123 -12.58 -2.74 3.47
CA LYS A 123 -13.72 -2.50 2.59
C LYS A 123 -13.96 -1.01 2.35
N ALA A 124 -13.88 -0.19 3.39
CA ALA A 124 -14.02 1.26 3.25
C ALA A 124 -12.93 1.85 2.35
N MET A 125 -11.67 1.49 2.54
CA MET A 125 -10.55 1.92 1.69
C MET A 125 -10.70 1.46 0.23
N SER A 126 -11.22 0.24 0.02
CA SER A 126 -11.56 -0.27 -1.32
C SER A 126 -12.61 0.59 -2.00
N GLU A 127 -13.70 0.91 -1.31
CA GLU A 127 -14.76 1.75 -1.88
C GLU A 127 -14.28 3.17 -2.18
N GLU A 128 -13.48 3.76 -1.31
CA GLU A 128 -12.84 5.07 -1.57
C GLU A 128 -11.99 5.03 -2.85
N SER A 129 -11.19 3.98 -3.04
CA SER A 129 -10.37 3.80 -4.24
C SER A 129 -11.22 3.58 -5.50
N LYS A 130 -12.33 2.83 -5.41
CA LYS A 130 -13.29 2.67 -6.52
C LYS A 130 -13.96 4.01 -6.86
N VAL A 131 -14.30 4.83 -5.88
CA VAL A 131 -14.85 6.17 -6.11
C VAL A 131 -13.81 7.06 -6.79
N ALA A 132 -12.53 7.00 -6.38
CA ALA A 132 -11.44 7.72 -7.04
C ALA A 132 -11.30 7.28 -8.50
N ALA A 133 -11.31 5.97 -8.80
CA ALA A 133 -11.25 5.45 -10.16
C ALA A 133 -12.45 5.93 -11.03
N ARG A 134 -13.66 5.96 -10.45
CA ARG A 134 -14.86 6.50 -11.14
C ARG A 134 -14.72 8.01 -11.41
N ASN A 135 -14.11 8.78 -10.52
CA ASN A 135 -13.84 10.20 -10.74
C ASN A 135 -12.83 10.39 -11.87
N VAL A 136 -11.74 9.62 -11.90
CA VAL A 136 -10.75 9.64 -12.99
C VAL A 136 -11.43 9.33 -14.34
N ARG A 137 -12.32 8.32 -14.38
CA ARG A 137 -13.12 8.03 -15.58
C ARG A 137 -13.94 9.24 -16.01
N ARG A 138 -14.66 9.87 -15.07
CA ARG A 138 -15.50 11.03 -15.38
C ARG A 138 -14.68 12.16 -15.98
N ASP A 139 -13.53 12.47 -15.40
CA ASP A 139 -12.64 13.51 -15.88
C ASP A 139 -12.16 13.23 -17.31
N ALA A 140 -11.78 11.98 -17.60
CA ALA A 140 -11.38 11.55 -18.95
C ALA A 140 -12.53 11.69 -19.97
N MET A 141 -13.74 11.23 -19.59
CA MET A 141 -14.93 11.36 -20.44
C MET A 141 -15.32 12.82 -20.70
N GLU A 142 -15.14 13.71 -19.71
CA GLU A 142 -15.37 15.15 -19.90
C GLU A 142 -14.33 15.76 -20.85
N ALA A 143 -13.06 15.34 -20.76
CA ALA A 143 -12.01 15.79 -21.66
C ALA A 143 -12.30 15.33 -23.11
N LEU A 144 -12.71 14.08 -23.32
CA LEU A 144 -13.09 13.56 -24.64
C LEU A 144 -14.29 14.31 -25.23
N LYS A 145 -15.31 14.59 -24.42
CA LYS A 145 -16.47 15.41 -24.86
C LYS A 145 -16.07 16.82 -25.30
N LYS A 146 -15.10 17.44 -24.64
CA LYS A 146 -14.58 18.75 -25.04
C LYS A 146 -13.90 18.68 -26.40
N LEU A 147 -13.06 17.66 -26.66
CA LEU A 147 -12.42 17.46 -27.97
C LEU A 147 -13.47 17.23 -29.07
N LYS A 148 -14.49 16.40 -28.81
CA LYS A 148 -15.60 16.20 -29.74
C LYS A 148 -16.36 17.51 -30.04
N ASN A 149 -16.70 18.29 -29.01
CA ASN A 149 -17.42 19.56 -29.19
C ASN A 149 -16.61 20.59 -29.99
N ASN A 150 -15.27 20.57 -29.82
CA ASN A 150 -14.35 21.42 -30.58
C ASN A 150 -14.11 20.89 -32.01
N LYS A 151 -14.74 19.76 -32.40
CA LYS A 151 -14.54 19.07 -33.68
C LYS A 151 -13.08 18.64 -33.92
N GLU A 152 -12.35 18.38 -32.87
CA GLU A 152 -10.96 17.90 -32.94
C GLU A 152 -10.90 16.39 -33.17
N ILE A 153 -11.96 15.66 -32.78
CA ILE A 153 -12.12 14.22 -33.01
C ILE A 153 -13.49 13.92 -33.60
N SER A 154 -13.59 12.85 -34.38
CA SER A 154 -14.87 12.37 -34.94
C SER A 154 -15.72 11.67 -33.87
N GLU A 155 -17.04 11.52 -34.15
CA GLU A 155 -17.93 10.79 -33.24
C GLU A 155 -17.55 9.33 -33.07
N ASP A 156 -17.13 8.68 -34.16
CA ASP A 156 -16.74 7.27 -34.15
C ASP A 156 -15.45 7.05 -33.41
N GLU A 157 -14.46 7.93 -33.54
CA GLU A 157 -13.21 7.92 -32.77
C GLU A 157 -13.49 8.14 -31.27
N CYS A 158 -14.33 9.13 -30.94
CA CYS A 158 -14.73 9.37 -29.55
C CYS A 158 -15.35 8.11 -28.92
N ALA A 159 -16.30 7.45 -29.64
CA ALA A 159 -16.95 6.24 -29.17
C ALA A 159 -15.97 5.06 -29.03
N GLY A 160 -14.93 4.99 -29.84
CA GLY A 160 -13.85 4.01 -29.74
C GLY A 160 -13.03 4.22 -28.45
N VAL A 161 -12.57 5.46 -28.24
CA VAL A 161 -11.77 5.83 -27.07
C VAL A 161 -12.55 5.73 -25.75
N GLU A 162 -13.85 6.07 -25.76
CA GLU A 162 -14.74 5.88 -24.60
C GLU A 162 -14.76 4.39 -24.15
N LYS A 163 -14.80 3.45 -25.08
CA LYS A 163 -14.72 2.00 -24.76
C LYS A 163 -13.37 1.61 -24.18
N ASP A 164 -12.28 2.19 -24.67
CA ASP A 164 -10.95 1.91 -24.14
C ASP A 164 -10.79 2.48 -22.71
N VAL A 165 -11.32 3.67 -22.46
CA VAL A 165 -11.40 4.25 -21.10
C VAL A 165 -12.19 3.33 -20.17
N GLU A 166 -13.38 2.87 -20.58
CA GLU A 166 -14.19 1.98 -19.76
C GLU A 166 -13.49 0.65 -19.48
N LYS A 167 -12.82 0.07 -20.47
CA LYS A 167 -12.05 -1.17 -20.32
C LYS A 167 -10.88 -1.01 -19.36
N THR A 168 -10.15 0.09 -19.44
CA THR A 168 -9.00 0.38 -18.55
C THR A 168 -9.47 0.59 -17.11
N VAL A 169 -10.55 1.35 -16.91
CA VAL A 169 -11.13 1.57 -15.57
C VAL A 169 -11.68 0.27 -14.99
N SER A 170 -12.38 -0.55 -15.78
CA SER A 170 -12.89 -1.85 -15.32
C SER A 170 -11.78 -2.77 -14.86
N LYS A 171 -10.67 -2.86 -15.60
CA LYS A 171 -9.48 -3.62 -15.17
C LYS A 171 -8.90 -3.12 -13.85
N CYS A 172 -8.83 -1.80 -13.66
CA CYS A 172 -8.37 -1.22 -12.40
C CYS A 172 -9.30 -1.59 -11.24
N ILE A 173 -10.61 -1.54 -11.42
CA ILE A 173 -11.60 -1.93 -10.41
C ILE A 173 -11.48 -3.41 -10.06
N GLU A 174 -11.32 -4.29 -11.05
CA GLU A 174 -11.07 -5.72 -10.83
C GLU A 174 -9.78 -5.97 -10.03
N GLN A 175 -8.71 -5.23 -10.31
CA GLN A 175 -7.46 -5.30 -9.54
C GLN A 175 -7.65 -4.84 -8.09
N ILE A 176 -8.43 -3.77 -7.86
CA ILE A 176 -8.78 -3.29 -6.52
C ILE A 176 -9.56 -4.37 -5.77
N GLU A 177 -10.57 -4.98 -6.39
CA GLU A 177 -11.39 -6.03 -5.78
C GLU A 177 -10.56 -7.25 -5.42
N LYS A 178 -9.74 -7.74 -6.34
CA LYS A 178 -8.85 -8.87 -6.09
C LYS A 178 -7.87 -8.61 -4.96
N CYS A 179 -7.24 -7.43 -4.97
CA CYS A 179 -6.32 -7.03 -3.89
C CYS A 179 -7.04 -6.95 -2.54
N THR A 180 -8.30 -6.50 -2.52
CA THR A 180 -9.15 -6.44 -1.33
C THR A 180 -9.47 -7.82 -0.81
N GLU A 181 -9.91 -8.74 -1.67
CA GLU A 181 -10.20 -10.13 -1.30
C GLU A 181 -8.98 -10.86 -0.73
N ASP A 182 -7.82 -10.68 -1.37
CA ASP A 182 -6.57 -11.29 -0.92
C ASP A 182 -6.19 -10.76 0.47
N LYS A 183 -6.36 -9.45 0.71
CA LYS A 183 -6.09 -8.84 2.02
C LYS A 183 -7.11 -9.25 3.08
N GLU A 184 -8.37 -9.41 2.74
CA GLU A 184 -9.40 -9.94 3.67
C GLU A 184 -9.07 -11.38 4.07
N LYS A 185 -8.70 -12.23 3.11
CA LYS A 185 -8.27 -13.62 3.39
C LYS A 185 -7.05 -13.64 4.30
N GLU A 186 -6.07 -12.76 4.07
CA GLU A 186 -4.90 -12.63 4.92
C GLU A 186 -5.28 -12.33 6.38
N ILE A 187 -6.21 -11.40 6.63
CA ILE A 187 -6.65 -11.02 7.98
C ILE A 187 -7.45 -12.13 8.66
N LEU A 188 -8.28 -12.84 7.89
CA LEU A 188 -9.14 -13.89 8.45
C LEU A 188 -8.41 -15.22 8.66
N SER A 189 -7.31 -15.47 7.94
CA SER A 189 -6.55 -16.72 7.98
C SER A 189 -5.48 -16.80 9.09
N VAL A 190 -5.34 -15.76 9.91
CA VAL A 190 -4.32 -15.69 10.99
C VAL A 190 -4.84 -16.20 12.31
#